data_725c920f0928914a17830ec7a1778702
#
_entry.id   725c920f0928914a17830ec7a1778702
#
_cell.length_a   1.000
_cell.length_b   1.000
_cell.length_c   1.000
_cell.angle_alpha   90.00
_cell.angle_beta   90.00
_cell.angle_gamma   90.00
#
_symmetry.space_group_name_H-M   'P 1'
#
loop_
_entity.id
_entity.type
_entity.pdbx_description
1 polymer ?
#
loop_
_entity_poly.entity_id
_entity_poly.type
_entity_poly.pdbx_seq_one_letter_code
_entity_poly.pdbx_strand_id
1 'polypeptide(L)'
;MKNAYINVESNKICFMKFLYIKKLKLILFIFLLGLNPSSSAEVTKLTLIDTNGVERAMGDYIGQQTWVLVNVWSPTCSFCVQELPKISLFKKSNPEVPVIAVTLDYPSFEYGRIDIIKAFLKKYPQDYPMFLADIGQVSDLIGMRLVGIPLVALFNPEGKPVARWPGEIEIDEIEKFIANFKEDND
;
A
#
# COMPACT_ATOMS: atom_id res chain seq x y z
N MET A 1 -17.29 -77.08 -13.68
CA MET A 1 -16.29 -76.24 -13.00
C MET A 1 -15.71 -75.24 -14.02
N LYS A 2 -16.31 -74.11 -14.15
CA LYS A 2 -15.80 -73.01 -15.01
C LYS A 2 -16.19 -71.65 -14.34
N ASN A 3 -15.27 -70.70 -14.34
CA ASN A 3 -15.40 -69.23 -14.04
C ASN A 3 -15.29 -68.79 -12.61
N ALA A 4 -14.05 -68.50 -12.20
CA ALA A 4 -13.72 -67.57 -11.08
C ALA A 4 -12.42 -66.80 -11.29
N TYR A 5 -12.09 -66.39 -12.53
CA TYR A 5 -10.79 -65.67 -12.77
C TYR A 5 -10.91 -64.31 -13.54
N ILE A 6 -12.07 -63.64 -13.56
CA ILE A 6 -12.20 -62.39 -14.33
C ILE A 6 -12.68 -61.23 -13.47
N ASN A 7 -12.20 -61.00 -12.27
CA ASN A 7 -12.66 -59.78 -11.55
C ASN A 7 -11.63 -59.09 -10.66
N VAL A 8 -10.35 -59.43 -10.74
CA VAL A 8 -9.34 -58.83 -9.87
C VAL A 8 -8.58 -57.65 -10.52
N GLU A 9 -8.40 -57.69 -11.85
CA GLU A 9 -7.66 -56.61 -12.51
C GLU A 9 -8.50 -55.35 -12.80
N SER A 10 -9.82 -55.49 -13.05
CA SER A 10 -10.71 -54.36 -13.30
C SER A 10 -10.83 -53.43 -12.07
N ASN A 11 -10.82 -53.98 -10.86
CA ASN A 11 -10.93 -53.22 -9.62
C ASN A 11 -9.63 -52.43 -9.29
N LYS A 12 -8.47 -52.92 -9.66
CA LYS A 12 -7.20 -52.21 -9.43
C LYS A 12 -7.08 -50.99 -10.35
N ILE A 13 -7.50 -51.08 -11.60
CA ILE A 13 -7.45 -49.96 -12.56
C ILE A 13 -8.46 -48.87 -12.16
N CYS A 14 -9.66 -49.27 -11.71
CA CYS A 14 -10.67 -48.33 -11.24
C CYS A 14 -10.23 -47.58 -9.96
N PHE A 15 -9.62 -48.29 -9.02
CA PHE A 15 -9.10 -47.71 -7.77
C PHE A 15 -7.92 -46.76 -8.00
N MET A 16 -6.98 -47.08 -8.92
CA MET A 16 -5.87 -46.21 -9.29
C MET A 16 -6.36 -44.95 -10.00
N LYS A 17 -7.33 -45.01 -10.90
CA LYS A 17 -7.95 -43.86 -11.56
C LYS A 17 -8.63 -42.93 -10.53
N PHE A 18 -9.33 -43.49 -9.55
CA PHE A 18 -9.99 -42.73 -8.49
C PHE A 18 -9.00 -41.99 -7.58
N LEU A 19 -7.88 -42.62 -7.24
CA LEU A 19 -6.78 -41.99 -6.46
C LEU A 19 -6.08 -40.88 -7.25
N TYR A 20 -5.90 -41.07 -8.57
CA TYR A 20 -5.27 -40.07 -9.43
C TYR A 20 -6.15 -38.83 -9.59
N ILE A 21 -7.47 -39.02 -9.76
CA ILE A 21 -8.44 -37.92 -9.85
C ILE A 21 -8.53 -37.15 -8.52
N LYS A 22 -8.47 -37.81 -7.36
CA LYS A 22 -8.42 -37.13 -6.04
C LYS A 22 -7.15 -36.32 -5.85
N LYS A 23 -5.98 -36.86 -6.23
CA LYS A 23 -4.71 -36.11 -6.17
C LYS A 23 -4.71 -34.91 -7.13
N LEU A 24 -5.24 -35.09 -8.35
CA LEU A 24 -5.33 -33.99 -9.33
C LEU A 24 -6.28 -32.88 -8.85
N LYS A 25 -7.42 -33.24 -8.24
CA LYS A 25 -8.33 -32.25 -7.63
C LYS A 25 -7.71 -31.52 -6.44
N LEU A 26 -6.93 -32.21 -5.61
CA LEU A 26 -6.22 -31.60 -4.48
C LEU A 26 -5.13 -30.62 -4.95
N ILE A 27 -4.37 -30.96 -5.99
CA ILE A 27 -3.34 -30.09 -6.58
C ILE A 27 -4.01 -28.85 -7.22
N LEU A 28 -5.12 -29.04 -7.95
CA LEU A 28 -5.88 -27.95 -8.56
C LEU A 28 -6.48 -27.02 -7.49
N PHE A 29 -6.95 -27.58 -6.37
CA PHE A 29 -7.49 -26.82 -5.25
C PHE A 29 -6.41 -26.01 -4.50
N ILE A 30 -5.21 -26.58 -4.33
CA ILE A 30 -4.06 -25.86 -3.74
C ILE A 30 -3.58 -24.74 -4.68
N PHE A 31 -3.60 -24.96 -5.99
CA PHE A 31 -3.24 -23.94 -6.99
C PHE A 31 -4.24 -22.78 -7.04
N LEU A 32 -5.53 -23.03 -6.82
CA LEU A 32 -6.58 -22.01 -6.74
C LEU A 32 -6.52 -21.19 -5.44
N LEU A 33 -5.99 -21.74 -4.34
CA LEU A 33 -5.83 -21.03 -3.07
C LEU A 33 -4.60 -20.10 -3.05
N GLY A 34 -3.67 -20.24 -4.01
CA GLY A 34 -2.45 -19.42 -4.11
C GLY A 34 -2.59 -18.11 -4.90
N LEU A 35 -3.74 -17.86 -5.54
CA LEU A 35 -3.98 -16.66 -6.35
C LEU A 35 -4.77 -15.61 -5.57
N ASN A 36 -4.26 -15.15 -4.43
CA ASN A 36 -4.74 -13.90 -3.84
C ASN A 36 -4.01 -12.76 -4.56
N PRO A 37 -4.70 -11.88 -5.33
CA PRO A 37 -4.08 -10.67 -5.82
C PRO A 37 -3.68 -9.83 -4.62
N SER A 38 -2.38 -9.66 -4.43
CA SER A 38 -1.85 -8.83 -3.36
C SER A 38 -2.38 -7.40 -3.51
N SER A 39 -2.90 -6.84 -2.44
CA SER A 39 -3.34 -5.42 -2.32
C SER A 39 -2.28 -4.42 -2.79
N SER A 40 -1.01 -4.79 -2.82
CA SER A 40 0.09 -3.97 -3.36
C SER A 40 -0.02 -3.69 -4.86
N ALA A 41 -0.65 -4.56 -5.65
CA ALA A 41 -0.81 -4.35 -7.09
C ALA A 41 -1.81 -3.24 -7.45
N GLU A 42 -2.69 -2.84 -6.54
CA GLU A 42 -3.66 -1.75 -6.74
C GLU A 42 -3.01 -0.39 -6.50
N VAL A 43 -2.26 -0.24 -5.42
CA VAL A 43 -1.58 1.02 -5.06
C VAL A 43 -0.57 1.43 -6.13
N THR A 44 0.19 0.48 -6.68
CA THR A 44 1.20 0.77 -7.71
C THR A 44 0.60 1.22 -9.05
N LYS A 45 -0.68 0.95 -9.30
CA LYS A 45 -1.42 1.40 -10.50
C LYS A 45 -2.11 2.75 -10.31
N LEU A 46 -2.23 3.21 -9.07
CA LEU A 46 -2.86 4.49 -8.79
C LEU A 46 -2.04 5.64 -9.39
N THR A 47 -2.71 6.56 -10.06
CA THR A 47 -2.09 7.76 -10.63
C THR A 47 -2.59 8.98 -9.89
N LEU A 48 -1.68 9.84 -9.44
CA LEU A 48 -1.95 11.12 -8.81
C LEU A 48 -1.31 12.25 -9.61
N ILE A 49 -1.74 13.48 -9.38
CA ILE A 49 -1.20 14.67 -10.06
C ILE A 49 -0.13 15.30 -9.19
N ASP A 50 1.05 15.60 -9.74
CA ASP A 50 2.08 16.35 -9.04
C ASP A 50 1.80 17.86 -9.04
N THR A 51 2.59 18.64 -8.31
CA THR A 51 2.45 20.11 -8.21
C THR A 51 2.69 20.83 -9.54
N ASN A 52 3.15 20.17 -10.59
CA ASN A 52 3.29 20.72 -11.93
C ASN A 52 2.07 20.38 -12.83
N GLY A 53 1.09 19.65 -12.31
CA GLY A 53 -0.09 19.20 -13.07
C GLY A 53 0.18 17.95 -13.92
N VAL A 54 1.26 17.21 -13.63
CA VAL A 54 1.64 16.01 -14.36
C VAL A 54 1.18 14.77 -13.59
N GLU A 55 0.55 13.84 -14.29
CA GLU A 55 0.20 12.54 -13.74
C GLU A 55 1.45 11.72 -13.41
N ARG A 56 1.45 11.10 -12.22
CA ARG A 56 2.52 10.24 -11.73
C ARG A 56 1.94 8.95 -11.20
N ALA A 57 2.48 7.83 -11.64
CA ALA A 57 2.12 6.53 -11.08
C ALA A 57 2.70 6.41 -9.67
N MET A 58 1.89 6.01 -8.69
CA MET A 58 2.37 5.81 -7.32
C MET A 58 3.35 4.64 -7.22
N GLY A 59 3.30 3.69 -8.16
CA GLY A 59 4.29 2.65 -8.29
C GLY A 59 5.72 3.13 -8.54
N ASP A 60 5.93 4.37 -9.01
CA ASP A 60 7.28 4.94 -9.15
C ASP A 60 7.90 5.34 -7.80
N TYR A 61 7.09 5.43 -6.75
CA TYR A 61 7.46 5.87 -5.41
C TYR A 61 7.27 4.79 -4.34
N ILE A 62 6.28 3.91 -4.50
CA ILE A 62 5.86 2.91 -3.52
C ILE A 62 6.06 1.52 -4.11
N GLY A 63 6.57 0.56 -3.32
CA GLY A 63 6.84 -0.79 -3.78
C GLY A 63 8.17 -0.93 -4.53
N GLN A 64 9.10 0.00 -4.31
CA GLN A 64 10.45 0.01 -4.89
C GLN A 64 11.49 -0.65 -3.98
N GLN A 65 11.10 -1.70 -3.26
CA GLN A 65 11.95 -2.43 -2.31
C GLN A 65 12.48 -1.55 -1.16
N THR A 66 11.75 -0.47 -0.84
CA THR A 66 12.08 0.41 0.28
C THR A 66 10.82 0.80 1.05
N TRP A 67 10.97 1.10 2.32
CA TRP A 67 9.91 1.70 3.13
C TRP A 67 9.57 3.08 2.61
N VAL A 68 8.29 3.48 2.67
CA VAL A 68 7.86 4.83 2.26
C VAL A 68 6.87 5.38 3.27
N LEU A 69 7.12 6.60 3.74
CA LEU A 69 6.19 7.36 4.56
C LEU A 69 5.33 8.26 3.68
N VAL A 70 4.02 8.13 3.78
CA VAL A 70 3.05 8.97 3.07
C VAL A 70 2.36 9.89 4.06
N ASN A 71 2.57 11.21 3.93
CA ASN A 71 1.89 12.23 4.71
C ASN A 71 0.66 12.74 3.96
N VAL A 72 -0.54 12.48 4.50
CA VAL A 72 -1.81 13.00 3.98
C VAL A 72 -2.22 14.25 4.75
N TRP A 73 -2.31 15.37 4.04
CA TRP A 73 -2.46 16.68 4.66
C TRP A 73 -3.26 17.66 3.79
N SER A 74 -3.47 18.88 4.29
CA SER A 74 -4.01 20.01 3.51
C SER A 74 -3.39 21.32 3.99
N PRO A 75 -3.16 22.30 3.12
CA PRO A 75 -2.67 23.63 3.50
C PRO A 75 -3.68 24.42 4.36
N THR A 76 -4.95 24.03 4.35
CA THR A 76 -6.02 24.64 5.16
C THR A 76 -6.21 23.96 6.52
N CYS A 77 -5.55 22.85 6.75
CA CYS A 77 -5.56 22.11 8.00
C CYS A 77 -4.45 22.64 8.93
N SER A 78 -4.81 23.40 9.97
CA SER A 78 -3.83 23.99 10.89
C SER A 78 -2.95 22.96 11.60
N PHE A 79 -3.53 21.82 12.03
CA PHE A 79 -2.78 20.72 12.66
C PHE A 79 -1.81 20.07 11.68
N CYS A 80 -2.21 19.92 10.40
CA CYS A 80 -1.33 19.38 9.37
C CYS A 80 -0.11 20.30 9.16
N VAL A 81 -0.32 21.62 9.12
CA VAL A 81 0.75 22.59 8.93
C VAL A 81 1.71 22.59 10.12
N GLN A 82 1.20 22.44 11.35
CA GLN A 82 2.02 22.33 12.57
C GLN A 82 2.88 21.06 12.59
N GLU A 83 2.45 20.01 11.92
CA GLU A 83 3.16 18.73 11.85
C GLU A 83 4.30 18.70 10.82
N LEU A 84 4.31 19.58 9.79
CA LEU A 84 5.32 19.57 8.73
C LEU A 84 6.78 19.57 9.24
N PRO A 85 7.14 20.29 10.31
CA PRO A 85 8.50 20.22 10.87
C PRO A 85 8.85 18.80 11.38
N LYS A 86 7.89 18.06 11.97
CA LYS A 86 8.12 16.68 12.42
C LYS A 86 8.34 15.74 11.22
N ILE A 87 7.55 15.90 10.15
CA ILE A 87 7.75 15.14 8.90
C ILE A 87 9.14 15.40 8.31
N SER A 88 9.56 16.66 8.27
CA SER A 88 10.89 17.04 7.79
C SER A 88 12.00 16.47 8.67
N LEU A 89 11.79 16.45 10.00
CA LEU A 89 12.72 15.84 10.94
C LEU A 89 12.80 14.32 10.74
N PHE A 90 11.66 13.63 10.62
CA PHE A 90 11.62 12.20 10.33
C PHE A 90 12.44 11.85 9.08
N LYS A 91 12.18 12.56 7.96
CA LYS A 91 12.94 12.38 6.71
C LYS A 91 14.44 12.54 6.90
N LYS A 92 14.87 13.54 7.70
CA LYS A 92 16.28 13.80 7.97
C LYS A 92 16.93 12.72 8.82
N SER A 93 16.20 12.19 9.81
CA SER A 93 16.68 11.13 10.70
C SER A 93 16.66 9.75 10.06
N ASN A 94 15.79 9.54 9.05
CA ASN A 94 15.58 8.26 8.38
C ASN A 94 15.75 8.41 6.87
N PRO A 95 16.96 8.70 6.36
CA PRO A 95 17.19 8.95 4.93
C PRO A 95 16.90 7.73 4.05
N GLU A 96 16.88 6.51 4.61
CA GLU A 96 16.53 5.27 3.94
C GLU A 96 15.00 5.07 3.81
N VAL A 97 14.18 5.90 4.45
CA VAL A 97 12.71 5.89 4.36
C VAL A 97 12.24 7.14 3.61
N PRO A 98 12.10 7.10 2.28
CA PRO A 98 11.55 8.21 1.52
C PRO A 98 10.22 8.69 2.06
N VAL A 99 10.03 10.00 2.04
CA VAL A 99 8.77 10.65 2.37
C VAL A 99 8.14 11.18 1.09
N ILE A 100 6.84 10.94 0.92
CA ILE A 100 6.00 11.63 -0.05
C ILE A 100 4.82 12.29 0.68
N ALA A 101 4.24 13.33 0.11
CA ALA A 101 3.05 13.96 0.66
C ALA A 101 1.91 13.95 -0.34
N VAL A 102 0.68 13.81 0.15
CA VAL A 102 -0.53 13.87 -0.65
C VAL A 102 -1.45 14.93 -0.06
N THR A 103 -1.75 15.96 -0.86
CA THR A 103 -2.69 17.00 -0.49
C THR A 103 -4.10 16.56 -0.80
N LEU A 104 -4.96 16.54 0.21
CA LEU A 104 -6.30 15.99 0.13
C LEU A 104 -7.28 16.81 -0.74
N ASP A 105 -7.09 18.09 -0.91
CA ASP A 105 -8.14 18.99 -1.39
C ASP A 105 -8.39 18.97 -2.90
N TYR A 106 -7.65 18.20 -3.69
CA TYR A 106 -7.79 18.17 -5.15
C TYR A 106 -8.69 17.00 -5.61
N PRO A 107 -9.53 17.18 -6.65
CA PRO A 107 -10.01 18.42 -7.27
C PRO A 107 -11.26 19.00 -6.58
N SER A 108 -11.74 18.36 -5.51
CA SER A 108 -13.08 18.56 -4.92
C SER A 108 -13.23 19.90 -4.21
N PHE A 109 -12.13 20.51 -3.77
CA PHE A 109 -12.13 21.74 -3.00
C PHE A 109 -11.34 22.85 -3.71
N GLU A 110 -11.80 24.08 -3.58
CA GLU A 110 -11.14 25.25 -4.16
C GLU A 110 -9.70 25.41 -3.67
N TYR A 111 -9.41 24.97 -2.45
CA TYR A 111 -8.08 25.03 -1.83
C TYR A 111 -7.06 24.03 -2.39
N GLY A 112 -7.53 22.98 -3.07
CA GLY A 112 -6.68 21.97 -3.72
C GLY A 112 -6.12 22.40 -5.08
N ARG A 113 -6.25 23.65 -5.45
CA ARG A 113 -5.71 24.19 -6.69
C ARG A 113 -4.18 24.23 -6.64
N ILE A 114 -3.55 23.85 -7.73
CA ILE A 114 -2.09 23.78 -7.88
C ILE A 114 -1.42 25.12 -7.54
N ASP A 115 -2.01 26.24 -7.94
CA ASP A 115 -1.47 27.57 -7.64
C ASP A 115 -1.48 27.89 -6.15
N ILE A 116 -2.50 27.49 -5.41
CA ILE A 116 -2.58 27.65 -3.94
C ILE A 116 -1.51 26.78 -3.26
N ILE A 117 -1.38 25.51 -3.70
CA ILE A 117 -0.36 24.61 -3.17
C ILE A 117 1.05 25.16 -3.43
N LYS A 118 1.32 25.65 -4.65
CA LYS A 118 2.60 26.28 -4.98
C LYS A 118 2.88 27.53 -4.14
N ALA A 119 1.87 28.38 -3.90
CA ALA A 119 2.01 29.54 -3.04
C ALA A 119 2.32 29.13 -1.58
N PHE A 120 1.67 28.10 -1.07
CA PHE A 120 1.95 27.53 0.24
C PHE A 120 3.39 27.01 0.33
N LEU A 121 3.82 26.18 -0.63
CA LEU A 121 5.16 25.60 -0.67
C LEU A 121 6.27 26.65 -0.82
N LYS A 122 5.98 27.78 -1.47
CA LYS A 122 6.91 28.92 -1.51
C LYS A 122 7.15 29.53 -0.12
N LYS A 123 6.11 29.53 0.73
CA LYS A 123 6.20 30.04 2.12
C LYS A 123 6.74 28.99 3.09
N TYR A 124 6.39 27.74 2.88
CA TYR A 124 6.77 26.59 3.71
C TYR A 124 7.41 25.50 2.83
N PRO A 125 8.67 25.68 2.41
CA PRO A 125 9.34 24.74 1.51
C PRO A 125 9.41 23.35 2.11
N GLN A 126 9.10 22.33 1.29
CA GLN A 126 9.26 20.92 1.60
C GLN A 126 10.17 20.29 0.55
N ASP A 127 11.06 19.41 0.96
CA ASP A 127 12.09 18.80 0.11
C ASP A 127 11.75 17.34 -0.30
N TYR A 128 10.45 17.01 -0.31
CA TYR A 128 9.94 15.71 -0.73
C TYR A 128 8.82 15.84 -1.77
N PRO A 129 8.60 14.81 -2.61
CA PRO A 129 7.54 14.82 -3.63
C PRO A 129 6.16 15.07 -3.04
N MET A 130 5.37 15.88 -3.73
CA MET A 130 4.01 16.21 -3.32
C MET A 130 3.02 15.99 -4.45
N PHE A 131 1.91 15.35 -4.11
CA PHE A 131 0.83 14.99 -5.03
C PHE A 131 -0.49 15.57 -4.54
N LEU A 132 -1.43 15.69 -5.47
CA LEU A 132 -2.78 16.17 -5.22
C LEU A 132 -3.75 15.01 -5.48
N ALA A 133 -4.70 14.82 -4.57
CA ALA A 133 -5.67 13.74 -4.65
C ALA A 133 -7.02 14.13 -4.03
N ASP A 134 -8.09 13.49 -4.47
CA ASP A 134 -9.37 13.52 -3.78
C ASP A 134 -9.45 12.47 -2.65
N ILE A 135 -10.54 12.50 -1.89
CA ILE A 135 -10.76 11.58 -0.75
C ILE A 135 -10.80 10.12 -1.20
N GLY A 136 -11.37 9.84 -2.39
CA GLY A 136 -11.44 8.48 -2.94
C GLY A 136 -10.05 7.95 -3.26
N GLN A 137 -9.27 8.72 -4.02
CA GLN A 137 -7.88 8.37 -4.37
C GLN A 137 -6.99 8.18 -3.14
N VAL A 138 -7.15 9.04 -2.11
CA VAL A 138 -6.40 8.85 -0.85
C VAL A 138 -6.84 7.58 -0.13
N SER A 139 -8.14 7.29 -0.10
CA SER A 139 -8.67 6.07 0.53
C SER A 139 -8.15 4.82 -0.15
N ASP A 140 -8.08 4.82 -1.48
CA ASP A 140 -7.50 3.74 -2.28
C ASP A 140 -5.99 3.60 -2.02
N LEU A 141 -5.27 4.72 -1.97
CA LEU A 141 -3.84 4.75 -1.67
C LEU A 141 -3.53 4.11 -0.32
N ILE A 142 -4.20 4.56 0.74
CA ILE A 142 -3.92 4.08 2.10
C ILE A 142 -4.60 2.74 2.42
N GLY A 143 -5.40 2.18 1.50
CA GLY A 143 -6.08 0.90 1.66
C GLY A 143 -7.16 0.90 2.75
N MET A 144 -7.76 2.06 3.06
CA MET A 144 -8.88 2.21 3.99
C MET A 144 -9.60 3.53 3.75
N ARG A 145 -10.87 3.61 4.20
CA ARG A 145 -11.60 4.88 4.15
C ARG A 145 -10.88 5.95 4.96
N LEU A 146 -10.56 7.07 4.33
CA LEU A 146 -10.03 8.23 5.02
C LEU A 146 -11.10 8.85 5.92
N VAL A 147 -10.80 9.03 7.20
CA VAL A 147 -11.72 9.60 8.21
C VAL A 147 -11.33 10.99 8.68
N GLY A 148 -10.13 11.44 8.36
CA GLY A 148 -9.63 12.77 8.74
C GLY A 148 -8.14 12.96 8.43
N ILE A 149 -7.69 14.20 8.58
CA ILE A 149 -6.29 14.62 8.44
C ILE A 149 -5.87 15.47 9.64
N PRO A 150 -4.57 15.52 10.01
CA PRO A 150 -3.46 14.81 9.36
C PRO A 150 -3.55 13.30 9.51
N LEU A 151 -2.97 12.57 8.54
CA LEU A 151 -2.79 11.13 8.63
C LEU A 151 -1.45 10.76 7.99
N VAL A 152 -0.68 9.94 8.67
CA VAL A 152 0.53 9.34 8.12
C VAL A 152 0.29 7.86 7.88
N ALA A 153 0.66 7.37 6.70
CA ALA A 153 0.65 5.96 6.35
C ALA A 153 2.05 5.46 6.03
N LEU A 154 2.40 4.27 6.51
CA LEU A 154 3.66 3.62 6.25
C LEU A 154 3.47 2.45 5.31
N PHE A 155 4.25 2.43 4.24
CA PHE A 155 4.28 1.37 3.24
C PHE A 155 5.55 0.54 3.41
N ASN A 156 5.40 -0.77 3.38
CA ASN A 156 6.53 -1.69 3.41
C ASN A 156 7.24 -1.77 2.04
N PRO A 157 8.40 -2.43 1.93
CA PRO A 157 9.16 -2.56 0.68
C PRO A 157 8.36 -3.14 -0.50
N GLU A 158 7.35 -3.98 -0.24
CA GLU A 158 6.47 -4.56 -1.25
C GLU A 158 5.33 -3.63 -1.69
N GLY A 159 5.26 -2.41 -1.12
CA GLY A 159 4.23 -1.41 -1.43
C GLY A 159 2.88 -1.64 -0.75
N LYS A 160 2.85 -2.39 0.36
CA LYS A 160 1.63 -2.57 1.17
C LYS A 160 1.57 -1.51 2.26
N PRO A 161 0.43 -0.84 2.46
CA PRO A 161 0.24 0.04 3.61
C PRO A 161 0.07 -0.81 4.88
N VAL A 162 1.09 -0.81 5.75
CA VAL A 162 1.17 -1.69 6.94
C VAL A 162 0.82 -0.99 8.24
N ALA A 163 0.95 0.33 8.31
CA ALA A 163 0.55 1.11 9.48
C ALA A 163 -0.04 2.47 9.09
N ARG A 164 -0.86 3.05 9.97
CA ARG A 164 -1.48 4.37 9.78
C ARG A 164 -1.63 5.04 11.14
N TRP A 165 -1.22 6.31 11.21
CA TRP A 165 -1.33 7.15 12.39
C TRP A 165 -2.21 8.35 12.06
N PRO A 166 -3.47 8.36 12.53
CA PRO A 166 -4.32 9.55 12.43
C PRO A 166 -3.94 10.57 13.51
N GLY A 167 -3.96 11.84 13.15
CA GLY A 167 -3.58 12.93 14.05
C GLY A 167 -2.07 13.15 14.08
N GLU A 168 -1.60 13.76 15.18
CA GLU A 168 -0.18 14.09 15.36
C GLU A 168 0.67 12.82 15.49
N ILE A 169 1.81 12.81 14.77
CA ILE A 169 2.74 11.67 14.81
C ILE A 169 3.80 11.84 15.91
N GLU A 170 4.24 10.67 16.43
CA GLU A 170 5.47 10.56 17.19
C GLU A 170 6.49 9.75 16.38
N ILE A 171 7.65 10.36 16.10
CA ILE A 171 8.68 9.81 15.21
C ILE A 171 9.17 8.45 15.71
N ASP A 172 9.39 8.32 17.01
CA ASP A 172 9.88 7.11 17.65
C ASP A 172 8.88 5.95 17.57
N GLU A 173 7.58 6.20 17.44
CA GLU A 173 6.57 5.16 17.21
C GLU A 173 6.72 4.55 15.81
N ILE A 174 6.98 5.38 14.80
CA ILE A 174 7.20 4.93 13.43
C ILE A 174 8.49 4.11 13.34
N GLU A 175 9.58 4.62 13.95
CA GLU A 175 10.87 3.94 13.98
C GLU A 175 10.80 2.58 14.68
N LYS A 176 10.13 2.51 15.83
CA LYS A 176 9.88 1.27 16.55
C LYS A 176 9.04 0.29 15.72
N PHE A 177 8.00 0.79 15.03
CA PHE A 177 7.18 -0.06 14.17
C PHE A 177 8.02 -0.70 13.06
N ILE A 178 8.87 0.08 12.37
CA ILE A 178 9.74 -0.43 11.30
C ILE A 178 10.71 -1.48 11.84
N ALA A 179 11.32 -1.23 13.01
CA ALA A 179 12.25 -2.16 13.63
C ALA A 179 11.58 -3.51 13.97
N ASN A 180 10.44 -3.46 14.67
CA ASN A 180 9.69 -4.66 15.05
C ASN A 180 9.19 -5.44 13.85
N PHE A 181 8.70 -4.74 12.80
CA PHE A 181 8.20 -5.38 11.60
C PHE A 181 9.29 -6.18 10.86
N LYS A 182 10.53 -5.70 10.88
CA LYS A 182 11.68 -6.42 10.31
C LYS A 182 12.00 -7.70 11.11
N GLU A 183 11.98 -7.61 12.45
CA GLU A 183 12.24 -8.77 13.31
C GLU A 183 11.20 -9.89 13.16
N ASP A 184 9.94 -9.54 12.93
CA ASP A 184 8.83 -10.51 12.79
C ASP A 184 8.80 -11.20 11.42
N ASN A 185 9.50 -10.68 10.40
CA ASN A 185 9.44 -11.17 9.02
C ASN A 185 10.76 -11.67 8.43
N ASP A 186 11.87 -11.62 9.22
CA ASP A 186 13.17 -12.22 8.91
C ASP A 186 13.29 -13.64 9.53
#